data_680215c899f4d93c45ebd3f3227883a6
#
_entry.id   680215c899f4d93c45ebd3f3227883a6
#
_cell.length_a   1.000
_cell.length_b   1.000
_cell.length_c   1.000
_cell.angle_alpha   90.00
_cell.angle_beta   90.00
_cell.angle_gamma   90.00
#
_symmetry.space_group_name_H-M   'P 1'
#
loop_
_entity.id
_entity.type
_entity.pdbx_description
1 polymer ?
#
loop_
_entity_poly.entity_id
_entity_poly.type
_entity_poly.pdbx_seq_one_letter_code
_entity_poly.pdbx_strand_id
1 'polypeptide(L)'
;YDATKQAQEFKEIQARYPGKLVALAECGTDANSNTATAGIDEAWNAGAKWSFFMPWYGSNMPSNDWWKAAMNSKNVITRDQVNLNANYVEESAVDAVKNMGIGTNFGNCTDVVAMWMNMNSNSVTDFEKAWGQVPTTKPMVDFLKKNGFNSVRIPVTWFQHMKEDGTVDEAWMNRIQEIVDYVIDNGMYCILNVHHDTGADSDDVKHWIKADEANYKENKEKFEYLWTQIATRFKNYDQHLLFEGYNEMLDANSTWNAPKDASSYKALNGYAQSFVNAVRATGGNNETRNLIINTYAAANGDDVLNNLAIPTDKVDGHIAVEVHTYSPWDWFAKGKWDASCSKEI
;
A
#
# COMPACT_ATOMS: atom_id res chain seq x y z
N TYR A 1 9.25 27.97 28.96
CA TYR A 1 10.00 26.76 29.37
C TYR A 1 11.18 26.61 28.41
N ASP A 2 12.34 27.13 28.82
CA ASP A 2 13.48 27.27 27.92
C ASP A 2 14.26 25.94 27.71
N ALA A 3 15.08 25.90 26.68
CA ALA A 3 15.85 24.74 26.31
C ALA A 3 16.87 24.30 27.38
N THR A 4 17.42 25.26 28.12
CA THR A 4 18.40 24.99 29.19
C THR A 4 17.76 24.23 30.35
N LYS A 5 16.56 24.63 30.74
CA LYS A 5 15.78 23.96 31.79
C LYS A 5 15.36 22.56 31.37
N GLN A 6 14.90 22.40 30.12
CA GLN A 6 14.60 21.07 29.57
C GLN A 6 15.82 20.15 29.56
N ALA A 7 16.99 20.68 29.21
CA ALA A 7 18.23 19.89 29.21
C ALA A 7 18.66 19.49 30.62
N GLN A 8 18.46 20.36 31.61
CA GLN A 8 18.74 20.03 33.02
C GLN A 8 17.83 18.91 33.50
N GLU A 9 16.52 19.03 33.32
CA GLU A 9 15.55 18.01 33.70
C GLU A 9 15.80 16.69 32.99
N PHE A 10 16.09 16.71 31.71
CA PHE A 10 16.47 15.51 30.96
C PHE A 10 17.65 14.78 31.59
N LYS A 11 18.73 15.53 31.92
CA LYS A 11 19.93 14.95 32.54
C LYS A 11 19.67 14.40 33.94
N GLU A 12 18.85 15.07 34.75
CA GLU A 12 18.46 14.61 36.07
C GLU A 12 17.67 13.30 35.99
N ILE A 13 16.71 13.20 35.08
CA ILE A 13 15.94 11.97 34.87
C ILE A 13 16.85 10.85 34.37
N GLN A 14 17.71 11.14 33.38
CA GLN A 14 18.63 10.15 32.82
C GLN A 14 19.64 9.62 33.86
N ALA A 15 20.14 10.50 34.72
CA ALA A 15 21.03 10.12 35.82
C ALA A 15 20.33 9.23 36.86
N ARG A 16 19.03 9.49 37.11
CA ARG A 16 18.22 8.72 38.06
C ARG A 16 17.81 7.35 37.50
N TYR A 17 17.66 7.25 36.18
CA TYR A 17 17.23 6.03 35.50
C TYR A 17 18.19 5.66 34.36
N PRO A 18 19.41 5.25 34.66
CA PRO A 18 20.42 4.96 33.65
C PRO A 18 19.98 3.82 32.72
N GLY A 19 20.24 3.98 31.43
CA GLY A 19 19.88 3.00 30.41
C GLY A 19 18.38 2.99 29.98
N LYS A 20 17.58 3.94 30.50
CA LYS A 20 16.18 4.11 30.07
C LYS A 20 16.05 5.24 29.05
N LEU A 21 15.12 5.07 28.12
CA LEU A 21 14.71 6.14 27.21
C LEU A 21 13.92 7.19 28.00
N VAL A 22 14.19 8.46 27.71
CA VAL A 22 13.49 9.59 28.34
C VAL A 22 12.69 10.31 27.29
N ALA A 23 11.40 10.50 27.53
CA ALA A 23 10.48 11.10 26.59
C ALA A 23 9.88 12.41 27.15
N LEU A 24 9.50 13.31 26.26
CA LEU A 24 8.70 14.49 26.54
C LEU A 24 7.22 14.15 26.29
N ALA A 25 6.59 13.49 27.27
CA ALA A 25 5.26 12.90 27.11
C ALA A 25 4.14 13.94 26.92
N GLU A 26 4.37 15.18 27.34
CA GLU A 26 3.47 16.31 27.06
C GLU A 26 4.28 17.58 26.85
N CYS A 27 3.97 18.32 25.77
CA CYS A 27 4.56 19.62 25.50
C CYS A 27 3.53 20.54 24.82
N GLY A 28 3.66 21.84 25.05
CA GLY A 28 2.70 22.81 24.52
C GLY A 28 2.93 24.21 25.08
N THR A 29 1.89 25.02 25.08
CA THR A 29 1.88 26.36 25.66
C THR A 29 1.19 26.30 27.02
N ASP A 30 1.85 26.76 28.08
CA ASP A 30 1.19 26.94 29.38
C ASP A 30 0.21 28.12 29.31
N ALA A 31 -1.08 27.80 29.45
CA ALA A 31 -2.15 28.80 29.41
C ALA A 31 -2.05 29.87 30.52
N ASN A 32 -1.41 29.55 31.66
CA ASN A 32 -1.30 30.47 32.79
C ASN A 32 -0.09 31.40 32.73
N SER A 33 1.00 30.91 32.12
CA SER A 33 2.26 31.66 32.04
C SER A 33 2.56 32.18 30.63
N ASN A 34 1.79 31.78 29.66
CA ASN A 34 2.00 32.08 28.24
C ASN A 34 3.41 31.68 27.73
N THR A 35 4.01 30.68 28.39
CA THR A 35 5.32 30.15 28.02
C THR A 35 5.15 28.92 27.12
N ALA A 36 5.69 29.02 25.91
CA ALA A 36 5.73 27.87 25.00
C ALA A 36 6.88 26.92 25.36
N THR A 37 6.69 25.66 25.07
CA THR A 37 7.80 24.67 25.05
C THR A 37 8.86 25.16 24.05
N ALA A 38 10.14 25.09 24.42
CA ALA A 38 11.24 25.40 23.52
C ALA A 38 11.15 24.54 22.26
N GLY A 39 11.68 25.06 21.17
CA GLY A 39 11.78 24.30 19.93
C GLY A 39 12.58 23.01 20.10
N ILE A 40 12.21 21.98 19.35
CA ILE A 40 12.88 20.66 19.45
C ILE A 40 14.38 20.76 19.21
N ASP A 41 14.81 21.53 18.22
CA ASP A 41 16.23 21.72 17.93
C ASP A 41 16.95 22.52 19.02
N GLU A 42 16.29 23.49 19.64
CA GLU A 42 16.84 24.25 20.74
C GLU A 42 17.08 23.34 21.96
N ALA A 43 16.07 22.54 22.32
CA ALA A 43 16.16 21.57 23.40
C ALA A 43 17.23 20.49 23.11
N TRP A 44 17.27 19.98 21.90
CA TRP A 44 18.26 18.98 21.47
C TRP A 44 19.69 19.52 21.55
N ASN A 45 19.93 20.73 21.08
CA ASN A 45 21.24 21.37 21.09
C ASN A 45 21.69 21.74 22.53
N ALA A 46 20.75 22.05 23.42
CA ALA A 46 21.01 22.24 24.86
C ALA A 46 21.32 20.94 25.59
N GLY A 47 20.98 19.79 25.02
CA GLY A 47 21.28 18.46 25.55
C GLY A 47 20.09 17.61 25.96
N ALA A 48 18.84 18.07 25.76
CA ALA A 48 17.65 17.27 25.96
C ALA A 48 17.40 16.36 24.76
N LYS A 49 17.89 15.13 24.82
CA LYS A 49 17.79 14.13 23.75
C LYS A 49 16.53 13.27 23.95
N TRP A 50 15.37 13.90 23.83
CA TRP A 50 14.09 13.22 24.01
C TRP A 50 13.94 12.07 23.00
N SER A 51 13.52 10.90 23.46
CA SER A 51 13.27 9.73 22.59
C SER A 51 12.02 9.89 21.73
N PHE A 52 11.02 10.59 22.24
CA PHE A 52 9.86 11.09 21.50
C PHE A 52 9.25 12.29 22.24
N PHE A 53 8.36 13.02 21.57
CA PHE A 53 7.59 14.10 22.17
C PHE A 53 6.14 14.01 21.73
N MET A 54 5.21 14.43 22.60
CA MET A 54 3.77 14.45 22.34
C MET A 54 3.21 15.84 22.64
N PRO A 55 2.90 16.65 21.61
CA PRO A 55 2.29 17.94 21.82
C PRO A 55 0.86 17.84 22.36
N TRP A 56 0.52 18.74 23.28
CA TRP A 56 -0.81 18.84 23.81
C TRP A 56 -1.81 19.36 22.78
N TYR A 57 -3.09 19.15 22.98
CA TYR A 57 -4.18 19.54 22.09
C TYR A 57 -4.94 20.79 22.57
N GLY A 58 -5.81 21.32 21.71
CA GLY A 58 -6.68 22.47 22.05
C GLY A 58 -5.91 23.79 22.20
N SER A 59 -6.30 24.60 23.15
CA SER A 59 -5.73 25.95 23.36
C SER A 59 -4.25 25.94 23.77
N ASN A 60 -3.76 24.82 24.28
CA ASN A 60 -2.37 24.67 24.74
C ASN A 60 -1.47 23.99 23.68
N MET A 61 -1.96 23.78 22.48
CA MET A 61 -1.20 23.21 21.39
C MET A 61 -0.07 24.17 20.97
N PRO A 62 1.12 23.67 20.63
CA PRO A 62 2.19 24.49 20.05
C PRO A 62 1.74 25.21 18.78
N SER A 63 2.35 26.35 18.47
CA SER A 63 2.04 27.12 17.27
C SER A 63 2.34 26.34 15.98
N ASN A 64 1.69 26.74 14.90
CA ASN A 64 1.97 26.19 13.57
C ASN A 64 3.45 26.30 13.16
N ASP A 65 4.13 27.36 13.56
CA ASP A 65 5.52 27.57 13.25
C ASP A 65 6.43 26.63 14.07
N TRP A 66 6.07 26.37 15.34
CA TRP A 66 6.74 25.36 16.14
C TRP A 66 6.63 23.97 15.47
N TRP A 67 5.40 23.61 15.04
CA TRP A 67 5.16 22.34 14.36
C TRP A 67 5.96 22.22 13.06
N LYS A 68 5.95 23.26 12.22
CA LYS A 68 6.74 23.26 10.98
C LYS A 68 8.23 23.09 11.25
N ALA A 69 8.76 23.80 12.26
CA ALA A 69 10.15 23.67 12.66
C ALA A 69 10.47 22.27 13.17
N ALA A 70 9.62 21.68 14.03
CA ALA A 70 9.81 20.35 14.57
C ALA A 70 9.80 19.29 13.44
N MET A 71 8.80 19.31 12.56
CA MET A 71 8.67 18.32 11.49
C MET A 71 9.73 18.43 10.38
N ASN A 72 10.39 19.57 10.25
CA ASN A 72 11.52 19.77 9.33
C ASN A 72 12.89 19.64 10.00
N SER A 73 12.94 19.34 11.29
CA SER A 73 14.19 19.18 12.02
C SER A 73 14.92 17.90 11.62
N LYS A 74 16.23 17.98 11.41
CA LYS A 74 17.09 16.78 11.23
C LYS A 74 17.19 15.89 12.48
N ASN A 75 16.78 16.39 13.64
CA ASN A 75 16.79 15.68 14.92
C ASN A 75 15.42 15.01 15.21
N VAL A 76 14.43 15.19 14.35
CA VAL A 76 13.12 14.55 14.43
C VAL A 76 13.01 13.53 13.32
N ILE A 77 12.69 12.31 13.69
CA ILE A 77 12.39 11.23 12.76
C ILE A 77 10.89 11.09 12.71
N THR A 78 10.31 11.32 11.54
CA THR A 78 8.87 11.12 11.30
C THR A 78 8.58 9.67 10.94
N ARG A 79 7.31 9.25 11.02
CA ARG A 79 6.92 7.85 10.77
C ARG A 79 7.39 7.33 9.40
N ASP A 80 7.35 8.17 8.39
CA ASP A 80 7.82 7.86 7.03
C ASP A 80 9.35 7.69 6.91
N GLN A 81 10.09 8.16 7.90
CA GLN A 81 11.56 8.04 7.98
C GLN A 81 12.02 6.90 8.89
N VAL A 82 11.11 6.36 9.70
CA VAL A 82 11.42 5.22 10.56
C VAL A 82 11.17 3.95 9.78
N ASN A 83 12.21 3.17 9.54
CA ASN A 83 12.00 1.76 9.24
C ASN A 83 11.51 1.10 10.54
N LEU A 84 10.18 1.04 10.72
CA LEU A 84 9.55 0.39 11.86
C LEU A 84 9.84 -1.12 11.87
N ASN A 85 10.33 -1.64 10.76
CA ASN A 85 10.73 -3.02 10.56
C ASN A 85 12.25 -3.12 10.52
N ALA A 86 12.90 -2.82 11.67
CA ALA A 86 14.34 -3.08 11.87
C ALA A 86 14.73 -4.55 11.61
N ASN A 87 13.77 -5.39 11.27
CA ASN A 87 13.88 -6.81 10.97
C ASN A 87 13.48 -7.13 9.52
N TYR A 88 13.58 -6.17 8.56
CA TYR A 88 13.41 -6.54 7.16
C TYR A 88 14.39 -7.67 6.83
N VAL A 89 13.84 -8.80 6.53
CA VAL A 89 14.57 -9.97 6.06
C VAL A 89 14.31 -10.07 4.56
N GLU A 90 15.37 -9.98 3.77
CA GLU A 90 15.23 -10.23 2.35
C GLU A 90 14.70 -11.64 2.13
N GLU A 91 13.59 -11.77 1.43
CA GLU A 91 12.90 -13.02 1.17
C GLU A 91 12.63 -13.17 -0.31
N SER A 92 13.01 -14.28 -0.90
CA SER A 92 12.74 -14.57 -2.31
C SER A 92 11.24 -14.68 -2.59
N ALA A 93 10.81 -14.40 -3.82
CA ALA A 93 9.41 -14.59 -4.22
C ALA A 93 8.95 -16.06 -4.02
N VAL A 94 9.84 -17.03 -4.21
CA VAL A 94 9.56 -18.45 -3.99
C VAL A 94 9.26 -18.75 -2.52
N ASP A 95 10.04 -18.17 -1.61
CA ASP A 95 9.82 -18.38 -0.18
C ASP A 95 8.60 -17.60 0.31
N ALA A 96 8.39 -16.37 -0.16
CA ALA A 96 7.18 -15.60 0.12
C ALA A 96 5.91 -16.37 -0.29
N VAL A 97 5.87 -16.94 -1.50
CA VAL A 97 4.73 -17.74 -1.97
C VAL A 97 4.48 -18.96 -1.07
N LYS A 98 5.53 -19.66 -0.63
CA LYS A 98 5.39 -20.76 0.34
C LYS A 98 4.84 -20.30 1.68
N ASN A 99 5.33 -19.16 2.17
CA ASN A 99 5.00 -18.63 3.48
C ASN A 99 3.64 -17.94 3.52
N MET A 100 3.13 -17.43 2.40
CA MET A 100 1.79 -16.83 2.30
C MET A 100 0.66 -17.81 2.70
N GLY A 101 0.85 -19.11 2.46
CA GLY A 101 -0.13 -20.13 2.86
C GLY A 101 -1.52 -19.87 2.30
N ILE A 102 -2.55 -20.02 3.14
CA ILE A 102 -3.93 -19.75 2.74
C ILE A 102 -4.24 -18.27 2.90
N GLY A 103 -4.76 -17.66 1.83
CA GLY A 103 -5.15 -16.27 1.78
C GLY A 103 -6.60 -16.02 1.40
N THR A 104 -7.00 -14.76 1.47
CA THR A 104 -8.30 -14.28 0.99
C THR A 104 -8.18 -12.88 0.39
N ASN A 105 -9.16 -12.49 -0.44
CA ASN A 105 -9.30 -11.12 -0.92
C ASN A 105 -10.26 -10.33 -0.03
N PHE A 106 -9.96 -9.06 0.22
CA PHE A 106 -10.94 -8.07 0.72
C PHE A 106 -11.57 -7.32 -0.45
N GLY A 107 -12.27 -8.08 -1.32
CA GLY A 107 -12.92 -7.53 -2.51
C GLY A 107 -14.26 -6.84 -2.22
N ASN A 108 -14.71 -6.07 -3.20
CA ASN A 108 -15.91 -5.24 -3.18
C ASN A 108 -15.89 -4.12 -2.14
N CYS A 109 -14.71 -3.71 -1.71
CA CYS A 109 -14.48 -2.61 -0.77
C CYS A 109 -13.62 -1.52 -1.41
N THR A 110 -12.31 -1.68 -1.38
CA THR A 110 -11.35 -0.70 -1.92
C THR A 110 -11.17 -0.79 -3.44
N ASP A 111 -11.68 -1.84 -4.05
CA ASP A 111 -11.73 -2.05 -5.50
C ASP A 111 -13.00 -1.50 -6.18
N VAL A 112 -13.88 -0.86 -5.43
CA VAL A 112 -15.14 -0.32 -5.95
C VAL A 112 -14.89 0.69 -7.07
N VAL A 113 -15.71 0.59 -8.13
CA VAL A 113 -15.90 1.61 -9.16
C VAL A 113 -17.30 2.19 -9.01
N ALA A 114 -17.39 3.45 -8.59
CA ALA A 114 -18.65 4.14 -8.29
C ALA A 114 -18.70 5.50 -9.02
N MET A 115 -19.00 5.46 -10.33
CA MET A 115 -18.98 6.65 -11.20
C MET A 115 -19.98 7.74 -10.78
N TRP A 116 -20.98 7.39 -9.94
CA TRP A 116 -21.93 8.34 -9.35
C TRP A 116 -21.42 9.06 -8.11
N MET A 117 -20.21 8.73 -7.65
CA MET A 117 -19.58 9.30 -6.46
C MET A 117 -18.34 10.14 -6.84
N ASN A 118 -17.97 11.05 -5.96
CA ASN A 118 -16.74 11.84 -6.10
C ASN A 118 -16.15 12.19 -4.72
N MET A 119 -14.84 12.40 -4.66
CA MET A 119 -14.09 12.66 -3.42
C MET A 119 -14.44 14.00 -2.75
N ASN A 120 -15.10 14.93 -3.43
CA ASN A 120 -15.50 16.20 -2.82
C ASN A 120 -16.78 16.08 -1.98
N SER A 121 -17.60 15.05 -2.24
CA SER A 121 -18.93 14.88 -1.64
C SER A 121 -19.05 13.61 -0.81
N ASN A 122 -18.16 12.64 -1.00
CA ASN A 122 -18.23 11.33 -0.38
C ASN A 122 -16.94 11.05 0.41
N SER A 123 -17.08 10.42 1.56
CA SER A 123 -15.94 9.96 2.33
C SER A 123 -15.33 8.69 1.72
N VAL A 124 -14.09 8.38 2.08
CA VAL A 124 -13.43 7.12 1.67
C VAL A 124 -14.24 5.88 2.05
N THR A 125 -14.88 5.89 3.24
CA THR A 125 -15.72 4.78 3.69
C THR A 125 -17.07 4.70 2.98
N ASP A 126 -17.53 5.75 2.31
CA ASP A 126 -18.71 5.69 1.45
C ASP A 126 -18.39 4.91 0.17
N PHE A 127 -17.19 5.11 -0.38
CA PHE A 127 -16.73 4.27 -1.51
C PHE A 127 -16.65 2.81 -1.11
N GLU A 128 -16.05 2.47 0.04
CA GLU A 128 -15.99 1.07 0.50
C GLU A 128 -17.37 0.39 0.60
N LYS A 129 -18.42 1.15 0.87
CA LYS A 129 -19.80 0.66 1.00
C LYS A 129 -20.58 0.61 -0.32
N ALA A 130 -20.09 1.23 -1.38
CA ALA A 130 -20.88 1.46 -2.59
C ALA A 130 -21.35 0.18 -3.31
N TRP A 131 -20.64 -0.93 -3.12
CA TRP A 131 -21.04 -2.26 -3.60
C TRP A 131 -21.63 -3.15 -2.50
N GLY A 132 -22.13 -2.58 -1.40
CA GLY A 132 -22.86 -3.27 -0.35
C GLY A 132 -22.01 -3.95 0.71
N GLN A 133 -20.71 -3.73 0.70
CA GLN A 133 -19.81 -4.23 1.76
C GLN A 133 -19.79 -3.27 2.96
N VAL A 134 -19.23 -3.74 4.06
CA VAL A 134 -18.90 -2.90 5.21
C VAL A 134 -17.45 -2.44 5.10
N PRO A 135 -17.10 -1.26 5.61
CA PRO A 135 -15.69 -0.83 5.64
C PRO A 135 -14.81 -1.84 6.35
N THR A 136 -13.62 -2.09 5.79
CA THR A 136 -12.65 -3.00 6.37
C THR A 136 -12.19 -2.51 7.74
N THR A 137 -12.22 -3.39 8.74
CA THR A 137 -11.81 -3.08 10.12
C THR A 137 -10.74 -4.03 10.63
N LYS A 138 -9.93 -3.56 11.59
CA LYS A 138 -8.91 -4.40 12.23
C LYS A 138 -9.46 -5.70 12.80
N PRO A 139 -10.61 -5.74 13.52
CA PRO A 139 -11.19 -6.99 14.02
C PRO A 139 -11.51 -8.04 12.94
N MET A 140 -11.82 -7.61 11.70
CA MET A 140 -12.01 -8.55 10.57
C MET A 140 -10.69 -9.24 10.21
N VAL A 141 -9.59 -8.48 10.16
CA VAL A 141 -8.26 -9.02 9.90
C VAL A 141 -7.77 -9.92 11.04
N ASP A 142 -7.97 -9.49 12.30
CA ASP A 142 -7.66 -10.29 13.49
C ASP A 142 -8.40 -11.63 13.48
N PHE A 143 -9.67 -11.62 13.01
CA PHE A 143 -10.47 -12.84 12.85
C PHE A 143 -9.89 -13.79 11.80
N LEU A 144 -9.43 -13.27 10.66
CA LEU A 144 -8.76 -14.08 9.64
C LEU A 144 -7.51 -14.75 10.19
N LYS A 145 -6.63 -13.97 10.84
CA LYS A 145 -5.41 -14.53 11.45
C LYS A 145 -5.72 -15.63 12.46
N LYS A 146 -6.70 -15.39 13.32
CA LYS A 146 -7.15 -16.38 14.33
C LYS A 146 -7.65 -17.67 13.70
N ASN A 147 -8.21 -17.62 12.48
CA ASN A 147 -8.73 -18.77 11.75
C ASN A 147 -7.73 -19.40 10.77
N GLY A 148 -6.45 -19.05 10.87
CA GLY A 148 -5.38 -19.73 10.14
C GLY A 148 -5.05 -19.13 8.76
N PHE A 149 -5.66 -18.01 8.37
CA PHE A 149 -5.25 -17.28 7.19
C PHE A 149 -3.89 -16.62 7.44
N ASN A 150 -3.03 -16.63 6.44
CA ASN A 150 -1.69 -16.05 6.54
C ASN A 150 -1.40 -15.01 5.46
N SER A 151 -2.33 -14.78 4.54
CA SER A 151 -2.21 -13.71 3.54
C SER A 151 -3.56 -13.06 3.24
N VAL A 152 -3.51 -11.78 2.89
CA VAL A 152 -4.66 -10.98 2.47
C VAL A 152 -4.29 -10.20 1.23
N ARG A 153 -5.08 -10.33 0.15
CA ARG A 153 -4.99 -9.45 -1.01
C ARG A 153 -5.97 -8.31 -0.84
N ILE A 154 -5.48 -7.10 -0.96
CA ILE A 154 -6.25 -5.85 -0.89
C ILE A 154 -6.35 -5.29 -2.31
N PRO A 155 -7.45 -5.56 -3.03
CA PRO A 155 -7.67 -4.99 -4.34
C PRO A 155 -8.04 -3.51 -4.20
N VAL A 156 -7.37 -2.64 -4.96
CA VAL A 156 -7.57 -1.18 -4.87
C VAL A 156 -7.76 -0.57 -6.27
N THR A 157 -8.84 0.17 -6.42
CA THR A 157 -9.07 1.04 -7.59
C THR A 157 -8.57 2.44 -7.28
N TRP A 158 -7.74 2.99 -8.15
CA TRP A 158 -7.06 4.26 -7.91
C TRP A 158 -7.62 5.42 -8.72
N PHE A 159 -8.07 5.19 -9.97
CA PHE A 159 -8.37 6.27 -10.92
C PHE A 159 -9.43 7.27 -10.43
N GLN A 160 -10.43 6.81 -9.65
CA GLN A 160 -11.46 7.69 -9.08
C GLN A 160 -10.94 8.52 -7.89
N HIS A 161 -9.78 8.17 -7.37
CA HIS A 161 -9.11 8.78 -6.24
C HIS A 161 -7.82 9.50 -6.66
N MET A 162 -7.68 9.80 -7.95
CA MET A 162 -6.58 10.57 -8.52
C MET A 162 -7.08 11.94 -8.99
N LYS A 163 -6.28 12.96 -8.76
CA LYS A 163 -6.49 14.30 -9.29
C LYS A 163 -6.13 14.34 -10.79
N GLU A 164 -6.44 15.45 -11.45
CA GLU A 164 -6.12 15.66 -12.88
C GLU A 164 -4.63 15.53 -13.18
N ASP A 165 -3.76 15.92 -12.25
CA ASP A 165 -2.30 15.81 -12.35
C ASP A 165 -1.77 14.40 -12.05
N GLY A 166 -2.64 13.44 -11.78
CA GLY A 166 -2.29 12.07 -11.44
C GLY A 166 -1.93 11.84 -9.97
N THR A 167 -1.98 12.87 -9.13
CA THR A 167 -1.73 12.73 -7.68
C THR A 167 -2.88 11.98 -7.01
N VAL A 168 -2.56 10.93 -6.26
CA VAL A 168 -3.54 10.19 -5.46
C VAL A 168 -4.05 11.07 -4.32
N ASP A 169 -5.35 11.02 -4.05
CA ASP A 169 -5.94 11.68 -2.91
C ASP A 169 -5.36 11.16 -1.60
N GLU A 170 -4.96 12.08 -0.73
CA GLU A 170 -4.25 11.73 0.52
C GLU A 170 -5.15 10.97 1.50
N ALA A 171 -6.46 11.27 1.54
CA ALA A 171 -7.38 10.55 2.42
C ALA A 171 -7.56 9.10 1.95
N TRP A 172 -7.59 8.87 0.62
CA TRP A 172 -7.61 7.52 0.06
C TRP A 172 -6.32 6.76 0.37
N MET A 173 -5.16 7.37 0.10
CA MET A 173 -3.86 6.76 0.38
C MET A 173 -3.71 6.40 1.87
N ASN A 174 -4.16 7.28 2.78
CA ASN A 174 -4.14 7.03 4.23
C ASN A 174 -5.07 5.87 4.61
N ARG A 175 -6.25 5.78 3.98
CA ARG A 175 -7.17 4.66 4.23
C ARG A 175 -6.60 3.33 3.76
N ILE A 176 -6.00 3.30 2.57
CA ILE A 176 -5.34 2.08 2.09
C ILE A 176 -4.19 1.68 3.02
N GLN A 177 -3.40 2.65 3.47
CA GLN A 177 -2.34 2.40 4.45
C GLN A 177 -2.89 1.80 5.76
N GLU A 178 -3.97 2.34 6.28
CA GLU A 178 -4.61 1.82 7.49
C GLU A 178 -5.02 0.35 7.35
N ILE A 179 -5.59 -0.04 6.19
CA ILE A 179 -5.99 -1.43 5.93
C ILE A 179 -4.76 -2.33 5.78
N VAL A 180 -3.72 -1.88 5.08
CA VAL A 180 -2.43 -2.58 4.98
C VAL A 180 -1.82 -2.79 6.38
N ASP A 181 -1.83 -1.74 7.23
CA ASP A 181 -1.33 -1.82 8.61
C ASP A 181 -2.06 -2.92 9.41
N TYR A 182 -3.39 -3.08 9.25
CA TYR A 182 -4.12 -4.16 9.92
C TYR A 182 -3.59 -5.55 9.56
N VAL A 183 -3.18 -5.76 8.31
CA VAL A 183 -2.63 -7.05 7.84
C VAL A 183 -1.21 -7.26 8.35
N ILE A 184 -0.36 -6.27 8.18
CA ILE A 184 1.06 -6.32 8.58
C ILE A 184 1.22 -6.45 10.10
N ASP A 185 0.44 -5.71 10.88
CA ASP A 185 0.45 -5.78 12.36
C ASP A 185 0.04 -7.17 12.89
N ASN A 186 -0.71 -7.94 12.09
CA ASN A 186 -1.04 -9.33 12.38
C ASN A 186 0.05 -10.33 11.94
N GLY A 187 1.17 -9.86 11.38
CA GLY A 187 2.25 -10.71 10.85
C GLY A 187 1.76 -11.58 9.70
N MET A 188 0.87 -11.06 8.86
CA MET A 188 0.37 -11.71 7.65
C MET A 188 0.95 -11.06 6.40
N TYR A 189 1.02 -11.82 5.32
CA TYR A 189 1.36 -11.28 4.01
C TYR A 189 0.22 -10.43 3.47
N CYS A 190 0.58 -9.32 2.87
CA CYS A 190 -0.34 -8.37 2.25
C CYS A 190 0.03 -8.22 0.77
N ILE A 191 -0.92 -8.42 -0.13
CA ILE A 191 -0.78 -8.11 -1.56
C ILE A 191 -1.60 -6.86 -1.84
N LEU A 192 -0.93 -5.79 -2.26
CA LEU A 192 -1.55 -4.52 -2.63
C LEU A 192 -1.42 -4.32 -4.14
N ASN A 193 -2.53 -3.99 -4.81
CA ASN A 193 -2.55 -3.91 -6.27
C ASN A 193 -3.17 -2.63 -6.85
N VAL A 194 -3.14 -2.55 -8.18
CA VAL A 194 -3.95 -1.67 -9.03
C VAL A 194 -5.03 -2.54 -9.67
N HIS A 195 -6.31 -2.35 -9.24
CA HIS A 195 -7.37 -3.33 -9.54
C HIS A 195 -8.24 -2.94 -10.73
N HIS A 196 -9.35 -2.24 -10.52
CA HIS A 196 -10.26 -1.83 -11.59
C HIS A 196 -9.83 -0.55 -12.33
N ASP A 197 -8.57 -0.21 -12.30
CA ASP A 197 -7.90 0.64 -13.28
C ASP A 197 -7.71 -0.12 -14.60
N THR A 198 -7.81 -1.46 -14.54
CA THR A 198 -7.86 -2.42 -15.64
C THR A 198 -9.16 -3.21 -15.62
N GLY A 199 -9.52 -3.85 -16.73
CA GLY A 199 -10.69 -4.74 -16.83
C GLY A 199 -11.48 -4.54 -18.10
N ALA A 200 -12.67 -5.16 -18.15
CA ALA A 200 -13.58 -5.05 -19.27
C ALA A 200 -14.34 -3.72 -19.23
N ASP A 201 -14.28 -2.97 -20.34
CA ASP A 201 -15.08 -1.76 -20.51
C ASP A 201 -16.58 -2.07 -20.49
N SER A 202 -17.34 -1.17 -19.89
CA SER A 202 -18.80 -1.12 -19.96
C SER A 202 -19.26 0.22 -20.56
N ASP A 203 -20.56 0.41 -20.68
CA ASP A 203 -21.11 1.70 -21.13
C ASP A 203 -20.76 2.83 -20.15
N ASP A 204 -20.78 2.54 -18.86
CA ASP A 204 -20.58 3.51 -17.78
C ASP A 204 -19.12 3.63 -17.32
N VAL A 205 -18.29 2.60 -17.52
CA VAL A 205 -16.92 2.55 -17.01
C VAL A 205 -15.95 2.26 -18.15
N LYS A 206 -14.95 3.13 -18.29
CA LYS A 206 -13.82 2.94 -19.21
C LYS A 206 -12.54 2.84 -18.39
N HIS A 207 -11.91 1.67 -18.43
CA HIS A 207 -10.64 1.43 -17.77
C HIS A 207 -9.52 2.12 -18.53
N TRP A 208 -8.63 2.79 -17.80
CA TRP A 208 -7.58 3.60 -18.41
C TRP A 208 -6.30 2.84 -18.75
N ILE A 209 -6.08 1.68 -18.10
CA ILE A 209 -4.94 0.80 -18.36
C ILE A 209 -5.43 -0.40 -19.20
N LYS A 210 -4.86 -0.57 -20.39
CA LYS A 210 -5.22 -1.64 -21.32
C LYS A 210 -3.99 -2.25 -21.96
N ALA A 211 -4.05 -3.55 -22.25
CA ALA A 211 -3.04 -4.27 -23.03
C ALA A 211 -3.15 -3.88 -24.51
N ASP A 212 -2.82 -2.64 -24.83
CA ASP A 212 -2.84 -2.03 -26.16
C ASP A 212 -1.64 -1.09 -26.29
N GLU A 213 -0.90 -1.14 -27.41
CA GLU A 213 0.33 -0.36 -27.59
C GLU A 213 0.09 1.15 -27.59
N ALA A 214 -1.03 1.62 -28.15
CA ALA A 214 -1.37 3.04 -28.15
C ALA A 214 -1.72 3.50 -26.74
N ASN A 215 -2.51 2.70 -26.00
CA ASN A 215 -2.83 2.95 -24.59
C ASN A 215 -1.59 2.96 -23.73
N TYR A 216 -0.68 2.00 -23.88
CA TYR A 216 0.57 1.97 -23.14
C TYR A 216 1.42 3.22 -23.42
N LYS A 217 1.56 3.60 -24.68
CA LYS A 217 2.31 4.80 -25.05
C LYS A 217 1.74 6.07 -24.43
N GLU A 218 0.43 6.17 -24.35
CA GLU A 218 -0.27 7.33 -23.77
C GLU A 218 -0.19 7.36 -22.24
N ASN A 219 -0.35 6.19 -21.59
CA ASN A 219 -0.58 6.11 -20.15
C ASN A 219 0.63 5.65 -19.34
N LYS A 220 1.74 5.28 -19.99
CA LYS A 220 2.95 4.79 -19.33
C LYS A 220 3.43 5.69 -18.17
N GLU A 221 3.59 6.99 -18.45
CA GLU A 221 4.11 7.94 -17.45
C GLU A 221 3.14 8.09 -16.26
N LYS A 222 1.83 8.13 -16.53
CA LYS A 222 0.81 8.17 -15.49
C LYS A 222 0.81 6.90 -14.63
N PHE A 223 1.01 5.74 -15.24
CA PHE A 223 1.10 4.46 -14.54
C PHE A 223 2.36 4.37 -13.67
N GLU A 224 3.50 4.77 -14.20
CA GLU A 224 4.75 4.85 -13.46
C GLU A 224 4.65 5.85 -12.30
N TYR A 225 3.98 6.98 -12.50
CA TYR A 225 3.75 7.96 -11.44
C TYR A 225 2.81 7.43 -10.34
N LEU A 226 1.75 6.71 -10.69
CA LEU A 226 0.88 6.04 -9.71
C LEU A 226 1.69 5.07 -8.86
N TRP A 227 2.48 4.18 -9.48
CA TRP A 227 3.29 3.21 -8.75
C TRP A 227 4.40 3.86 -7.93
N THR A 228 4.97 4.97 -8.39
CA THR A 228 5.94 5.74 -7.61
C THR A 228 5.32 6.29 -6.32
N GLN A 229 4.09 6.79 -6.37
CA GLN A 229 3.37 7.26 -5.19
C GLN A 229 3.08 6.13 -4.20
N ILE A 230 2.52 5.01 -4.69
CA ILE A 230 2.24 3.82 -3.87
C ILE A 230 3.53 3.31 -3.25
N ALA A 231 4.55 3.04 -4.06
CA ALA A 231 5.81 2.48 -3.60
C ALA A 231 6.54 3.40 -2.62
N THR A 232 6.47 4.72 -2.81
CA THR A 232 7.05 5.70 -1.88
C THR A 232 6.35 5.66 -0.52
N ARG A 233 5.01 5.59 -0.50
CA ARG A 233 4.23 5.49 0.74
C ARG A 233 4.62 4.27 1.57
N PHE A 234 4.83 3.15 0.91
CA PHE A 234 5.04 1.86 1.56
C PHE A 234 6.50 1.37 1.54
N LYS A 235 7.48 2.20 1.16
CA LYS A 235 8.87 1.77 0.96
C LYS A 235 9.55 1.15 2.18
N ASN A 236 9.10 1.52 3.38
CA ASN A 236 9.66 1.06 4.64
C ASN A 236 8.94 -0.16 5.25
N TYR A 237 7.90 -0.67 4.60
CA TYR A 237 7.23 -1.91 5.01
C TYR A 237 8.13 -3.11 4.76
N ASP A 238 8.01 -4.14 5.60
CA ASP A 238 8.83 -5.33 5.51
C ASP A 238 8.46 -6.25 4.35
N GLN A 239 9.06 -7.43 4.28
CA GLN A 239 8.88 -8.43 3.23
C GLN A 239 7.46 -9.00 3.14
N HIS A 240 6.64 -8.84 4.19
CA HIS A 240 5.26 -9.30 4.16
C HIS A 240 4.35 -8.46 3.25
N LEU A 241 4.75 -7.25 2.86
CA LEU A 241 4.03 -6.48 1.85
C LEU A 241 4.59 -6.75 0.46
N LEU A 242 3.75 -7.29 -0.43
CA LEU A 242 4.02 -7.48 -1.85
C LEU A 242 3.20 -6.48 -2.67
N PHE A 243 3.72 -6.10 -3.81
CA PHE A 243 2.96 -5.29 -4.78
C PHE A 243 2.61 -6.12 -6.00
N GLU A 244 1.37 -6.01 -6.45
CA GLU A 244 0.87 -6.60 -7.69
C GLU A 244 0.58 -5.48 -8.70
N GLY A 245 1.27 -5.51 -9.83
CA GLY A 245 1.37 -4.41 -10.78
C GLY A 245 0.03 -3.94 -11.35
N TYR A 246 -0.83 -4.88 -11.65
CA TYR A 246 -2.16 -4.67 -12.22
C TYR A 246 -2.99 -5.96 -12.07
N ASN A 247 -4.31 -5.82 -12.03
CA ASN A 247 -5.23 -6.96 -12.00
C ASN A 247 -5.36 -7.60 -13.41
N GLU A 248 -6.53 -7.96 -13.83
CA GLU A 248 -6.90 -8.62 -15.09
C GLU A 248 -6.88 -7.62 -16.28
N MET A 249 -5.68 -7.32 -16.79
CA MET A 249 -5.53 -6.37 -17.88
C MET A 249 -5.99 -6.97 -19.21
N LEU A 250 -6.95 -6.32 -19.86
CA LEU A 250 -7.52 -6.70 -21.16
C LEU A 250 -7.09 -5.76 -22.27
N ASP A 251 -7.26 -6.22 -23.52
CA ASP A 251 -7.07 -5.41 -24.71
C ASP A 251 -8.18 -4.33 -24.85
N ALA A 252 -8.04 -3.46 -25.85
CA ALA A 252 -9.02 -2.40 -26.12
C ALA A 252 -10.42 -2.94 -26.48
N ASN A 253 -10.55 -4.22 -26.83
CA ASN A 253 -11.81 -4.89 -27.12
C ASN A 253 -12.42 -5.61 -25.91
N SER A 254 -11.80 -5.51 -24.73
CA SER A 254 -12.23 -6.24 -23.52
C SER A 254 -12.31 -7.75 -23.72
N THR A 255 -11.33 -8.32 -24.41
CA THR A 255 -11.31 -9.75 -24.75
C THR A 255 -10.76 -10.57 -23.58
N TRP A 256 -11.53 -11.52 -23.10
CA TRP A 256 -11.10 -12.45 -22.05
C TRP A 256 -10.30 -13.62 -22.59
N ASN A 257 -9.53 -14.28 -21.72
CA ASN A 257 -8.67 -15.45 -21.89
C ASN A 257 -7.40 -15.20 -22.72
N ALA A 258 -7.51 -14.72 -23.95
CA ALA A 258 -6.38 -14.35 -24.79
C ALA A 258 -6.78 -13.14 -25.67
N PRO A 259 -5.83 -12.23 -25.98
CA PRO A 259 -6.15 -11.06 -26.81
C PRO A 259 -6.40 -11.47 -28.25
N LYS A 260 -7.13 -10.62 -28.98
CA LYS A 260 -7.33 -10.79 -30.43
C LYS A 260 -6.08 -10.48 -31.24
N ASP A 261 -5.23 -9.59 -30.71
CA ASP A 261 -3.99 -9.16 -31.36
C ASP A 261 -2.80 -9.46 -30.45
N ALA A 262 -1.80 -10.16 -31.00
CA ALA A 262 -0.57 -10.47 -30.28
C ALA A 262 0.24 -9.22 -29.84
N SER A 263 0.02 -8.05 -30.45
CA SER A 263 0.59 -6.78 -30.00
C SER A 263 0.19 -6.40 -28.57
N SER A 264 -0.95 -6.91 -28.09
CA SER A 264 -1.41 -6.74 -26.70
C SER A 264 -0.45 -7.33 -25.70
N TYR A 265 0.21 -8.43 -26.00
CA TYR A 265 1.23 -9.00 -25.12
C TYR A 265 2.44 -8.06 -24.95
N LYS A 266 2.80 -7.35 -26.03
CA LYS A 266 3.90 -6.39 -25.96
C LYS A 266 3.55 -5.20 -25.04
N ALA A 267 2.33 -4.71 -25.09
CA ALA A 267 1.85 -3.64 -24.20
C ALA A 267 1.80 -4.12 -22.73
N LEU A 268 1.24 -5.32 -22.49
CA LEU A 268 1.22 -5.94 -21.17
C LEU A 268 2.62 -6.05 -20.56
N ASN A 269 3.56 -6.60 -21.34
CA ASN A 269 4.96 -6.76 -20.91
C ASN A 269 5.64 -5.39 -20.69
N GLY A 270 5.25 -4.37 -21.47
CA GLY A 270 5.66 -2.98 -21.27
C GLY A 270 5.20 -2.42 -19.90
N TYR A 271 3.94 -2.61 -19.57
CA TYR A 271 3.40 -2.21 -18.26
C TYR A 271 4.08 -2.97 -17.11
N ALA A 272 4.32 -4.27 -17.27
CA ALA A 272 5.05 -5.07 -16.28
C ALA A 272 6.46 -4.51 -16.03
N GLN A 273 7.20 -4.16 -17.08
CA GLN A 273 8.53 -3.56 -16.95
C GLN A 273 8.47 -2.16 -16.31
N SER A 274 7.49 -1.33 -16.71
CA SER A 274 7.29 0.00 -16.12
C SER A 274 6.97 -0.08 -14.62
N PHE A 275 6.17 -1.04 -14.20
CA PHE A 275 5.87 -1.31 -12.79
C PHE A 275 7.14 -1.63 -11.99
N VAL A 276 7.93 -2.60 -12.45
CA VAL A 276 9.18 -2.98 -11.78
C VAL A 276 10.13 -1.79 -11.68
N ASN A 277 10.32 -1.06 -12.77
CA ASN A 277 11.20 0.11 -12.79
C ASN A 277 10.76 1.21 -11.81
N ALA A 278 9.46 1.54 -11.80
CA ALA A 278 8.90 2.58 -10.93
C ALA A 278 9.06 2.20 -9.45
N VAL A 279 8.75 0.97 -9.07
CA VAL A 279 8.89 0.50 -7.69
C VAL A 279 10.36 0.50 -7.26
N ARG A 280 11.27 -0.10 -8.05
CA ARG A 280 12.71 -0.18 -7.73
C ARG A 280 13.37 1.19 -7.61
N ALA A 281 12.91 2.18 -8.38
CA ALA A 281 13.44 3.54 -8.34
C ALA A 281 13.18 4.27 -7.02
N THR A 282 12.20 3.84 -6.23
CA THR A 282 11.88 4.47 -4.94
C THR A 282 12.87 4.11 -3.82
N GLY A 283 13.65 3.05 -3.98
CA GLY A 283 14.68 2.63 -3.02
C GLY A 283 14.11 2.06 -1.71
N GLY A 284 14.95 1.97 -0.68
CA GLY A 284 14.60 1.36 0.61
C GLY A 284 14.25 -0.12 0.44
N ASN A 285 13.26 -0.63 1.19
CA ASN A 285 12.88 -2.04 1.11
C ASN A 285 12.27 -2.42 -0.26
N ASN A 286 11.92 -1.43 -1.09
CA ASN A 286 11.45 -1.68 -2.44
C ASN A 286 12.56 -2.14 -3.41
N GLU A 287 13.84 -2.00 -3.04
CA GLU A 287 14.94 -2.51 -3.85
C GLU A 287 14.87 -4.04 -4.01
N THR A 288 14.39 -4.75 -2.98
CA THR A 288 14.26 -6.22 -2.95
C THR A 288 12.85 -6.72 -2.64
N ARG A 289 11.84 -5.81 -2.58
CA ARG A 289 10.44 -6.21 -2.37
C ARG A 289 9.97 -7.17 -3.45
N ASN A 290 9.25 -8.21 -3.05
CA ASN A 290 8.62 -9.13 -3.99
C ASN A 290 7.50 -8.43 -4.77
N LEU A 291 7.57 -8.53 -6.09
CA LEU A 291 6.63 -7.93 -7.04
C LEU A 291 5.88 -9.02 -7.77
N ILE A 292 4.60 -8.78 -8.04
CA ILE A 292 3.72 -9.72 -8.72
C ILE A 292 3.29 -9.11 -10.04
N ILE A 293 3.44 -9.87 -11.11
CA ILE A 293 2.92 -9.53 -12.44
C ILE A 293 1.91 -10.58 -12.87
N ASN A 294 0.93 -10.16 -13.66
CA ASN A 294 -0.11 -11.05 -14.14
C ASN A 294 0.06 -11.32 -15.63
N THR A 295 -0.38 -12.50 -16.06
CA THR A 295 -0.56 -12.80 -17.47
C THR A 295 -1.68 -11.92 -18.05
N TYR A 296 -1.84 -11.91 -19.37
CA TYR A 296 -3.00 -11.26 -20.01
C TYR A 296 -4.30 -11.83 -19.42
N ALA A 297 -5.22 -10.93 -18.99
CA ALA A 297 -6.46 -11.28 -18.30
C ALA A 297 -6.24 -12.11 -17.00
N ALA A 298 -5.04 -12.14 -16.46
CA ALA A 298 -4.60 -13.08 -15.43
C ALA A 298 -4.93 -14.56 -15.77
N ALA A 299 -5.10 -14.90 -17.05
CA ALA A 299 -5.48 -16.23 -17.48
C ALA A 299 -4.30 -17.22 -17.40
N ASN A 300 -4.62 -18.52 -17.31
CA ASN A 300 -3.67 -19.62 -17.16
C ASN A 300 -3.48 -20.47 -18.43
N GLY A 301 -3.96 -19.99 -19.58
CA GLY A 301 -3.81 -20.70 -20.86
C GLY A 301 -2.38 -20.65 -21.40
N ASP A 302 -1.99 -21.64 -22.18
CA ASP A 302 -0.65 -21.74 -22.78
C ASP A 302 -0.26 -20.51 -23.58
N ASP A 303 -1.19 -19.94 -24.35
CA ASP A 303 -0.93 -18.74 -25.18
C ASP A 303 -0.48 -17.55 -24.30
N VAL A 304 -1.19 -17.27 -23.20
CA VAL A 304 -0.87 -16.13 -22.35
C VAL A 304 0.40 -16.37 -21.53
N LEU A 305 0.62 -17.59 -21.09
CA LEU A 305 1.84 -17.97 -20.36
C LEU A 305 3.07 -17.89 -21.27
N ASN A 306 2.98 -18.39 -22.50
CA ASN A 306 4.10 -18.40 -23.44
C ASN A 306 4.46 -17.00 -23.97
N ASN A 307 3.54 -16.03 -23.87
CA ASN A 307 3.76 -14.66 -24.34
C ASN A 307 4.06 -13.68 -23.18
N LEU A 308 4.06 -14.14 -21.93
CA LEU A 308 4.52 -13.34 -20.79
C LEU A 308 6.03 -13.24 -20.80
N ALA A 309 6.56 -12.03 -20.88
CA ALA A 309 7.97 -11.75 -20.66
C ALA A 309 8.19 -11.32 -19.21
N ILE A 310 9.00 -12.06 -18.47
CA ILE A 310 9.39 -11.65 -17.12
C ILE A 310 10.24 -10.37 -17.23
N PRO A 311 9.87 -9.29 -16.51
CA PRO A 311 10.63 -8.04 -16.55
C PRO A 311 12.08 -8.23 -16.14
N THR A 312 12.97 -7.45 -16.74
CA THR A 312 14.33 -7.30 -16.23
C THR A 312 14.28 -6.59 -14.89
N ASP A 313 14.89 -7.18 -13.87
CA ASP A 313 15.01 -6.60 -12.53
C ASP A 313 16.49 -6.43 -12.15
N LYS A 314 16.77 -5.52 -11.23
CA LYS A 314 18.13 -5.31 -10.66
C LYS A 314 18.51 -6.41 -9.66
N VAL A 315 17.51 -7.12 -9.15
CA VAL A 315 17.66 -8.20 -8.17
C VAL A 315 16.96 -9.45 -8.68
N ASP A 316 17.61 -10.59 -8.51
CA ASP A 316 17.10 -11.88 -8.95
C ASP A 316 16.12 -12.48 -7.91
N GLY A 317 15.12 -13.23 -8.38
CA GLY A 317 14.26 -14.02 -7.52
C GLY A 317 13.17 -13.24 -6.76
N HIS A 318 12.89 -12.00 -7.14
CA HIS A 318 11.90 -11.14 -6.48
C HIS A 318 10.69 -10.79 -7.35
N ILE A 319 10.44 -11.57 -8.41
CA ILE A 319 9.23 -11.44 -9.25
C ILE A 319 8.46 -12.76 -9.19
N ALA A 320 7.17 -12.67 -8.86
CA ALA A 320 6.22 -13.77 -8.96
C ALA A 320 5.24 -13.52 -10.11
N VAL A 321 4.68 -14.58 -10.66
CA VAL A 321 3.59 -14.52 -11.64
C VAL A 321 2.31 -14.99 -10.98
N GLU A 322 1.25 -14.19 -11.12
CA GLU A 322 -0.09 -14.53 -10.64
C GLU A 322 -1.00 -14.90 -11.81
N VAL A 323 -1.82 -15.89 -11.61
CA VAL A 323 -2.90 -16.28 -12.51
C VAL A 323 -4.17 -16.50 -11.72
N HIS A 324 -5.31 -16.17 -12.33
CA HIS A 324 -6.63 -16.41 -11.77
C HIS A 324 -7.25 -17.64 -12.43
N THR A 325 -7.90 -18.49 -11.64
CA THR A 325 -8.65 -19.62 -12.16
C THR A 325 -10.01 -19.71 -11.50
N TYR A 326 -11.04 -19.87 -12.31
CA TYR A 326 -12.41 -20.10 -11.88
C TYR A 326 -12.88 -21.49 -12.36
N SER A 327 -11.94 -22.38 -12.60
CA SER A 327 -12.24 -23.74 -13.01
C SER A 327 -12.53 -24.64 -11.83
N PRO A 328 -13.54 -25.55 -11.93
CA PRO A 328 -14.51 -25.58 -13.04
C PRO A 328 -15.55 -24.47 -12.93
N TRP A 329 -15.77 -23.75 -14.02
CA TRP A 329 -16.67 -22.57 -14.09
C TRP A 329 -18.09 -22.84 -13.58
N ASP A 330 -18.63 -24.02 -13.87
CA ASP A 330 -19.98 -24.38 -13.45
C ASP A 330 -20.14 -24.46 -11.92
N TRP A 331 -19.08 -24.79 -11.21
CA TRP A 331 -19.09 -24.75 -9.74
C TRP A 331 -19.11 -23.31 -9.24
N PHE A 332 -18.19 -22.54 -9.74
CA PHE A 332 -17.97 -21.19 -9.27
C PHE A 332 -19.14 -20.27 -9.64
N ALA A 333 -19.50 -20.20 -10.94
CA ALA A 333 -20.49 -19.25 -11.44
C ALA A 333 -21.94 -19.69 -11.24
N LYS A 334 -22.20 -21.00 -11.16
CA LYS A 334 -23.57 -21.52 -11.07
C LYS A 334 -23.91 -22.12 -9.71
N GLY A 335 -22.99 -22.09 -8.75
CA GLY A 335 -23.20 -22.61 -7.40
C GLY A 335 -23.52 -24.10 -7.35
N LYS A 336 -23.13 -24.86 -8.38
CA LYS A 336 -23.37 -26.30 -8.45
C LYS A 336 -22.32 -27.07 -7.66
N TRP A 337 -22.45 -27.06 -6.35
CA TRP A 337 -21.67 -27.95 -5.49
C TRP A 337 -22.31 -29.33 -5.49
N ASP A 338 -21.61 -30.34 -5.98
CA ASP A 338 -21.99 -31.70 -5.78
C ASP A 338 -20.96 -32.48 -4.96
N ALA A 339 -21.34 -33.65 -4.46
CA ALA A 339 -20.51 -34.45 -3.58
C ALA A 339 -19.24 -35.03 -4.25
N SER A 340 -19.10 -34.92 -5.59
CA SER A 340 -17.91 -35.32 -6.30
C SER A 340 -16.76 -34.32 -6.09
N CYS A 341 -17.11 -33.06 -5.82
CA CYS A 341 -16.13 -31.95 -5.59
C CYS A 341 -15.37 -32.12 -4.27
N SER A 342 -15.90 -32.82 -3.30
CA SER A 342 -15.29 -33.00 -1.98
C SER A 342 -14.23 -34.11 -1.91
N LYS A 343 -13.96 -34.80 -3.01
CA LYS A 343 -13.03 -35.95 -3.04
C LYS A 343 -11.69 -35.65 -3.69
N GLU A 344 -11.50 -34.48 -4.26
CA GLU A 344 -10.27 -34.11 -4.97
C GLU A 344 -9.49 -32.94 -4.33
N ILE A 345 -9.84 -32.58 -3.08
CA ILE A 345 -9.08 -31.62 -2.26
C ILE A 345 -8.30 -32.38 -1.19
#